data_c52afa4c7b2fd394c0ce0dd7083a6381
#
_entry.id   c52afa4c7b2fd394c0ce0dd7083a6381
#
_cell.length_a   1.000
_cell.length_b   1.000
_cell.length_c   1.000
_cell.angle_alpha   90.00
_cell.angle_beta   90.00
_cell.angle_gamma   90.00
#
_symmetry.space_group_name_H-M   'P 1'
#
loop_
_entity.id
_entity.type
_entity.pdbx_description
1 polymer ?
#
loop_
_entity_poly.entity_id
_entity_poly.type
_entity_poly.pdbx_seq_one_letter_code
_entity_poly.pdbx_strand_id
1 'polypeptide(L)'
;MSVARTPQALVLDVESCNQLVGCPGCGVIAQGHGRAVVEVIDAPWAGLPARIRWFKRRWICREHTCQIVTFIEQNHSVCVPRARLGVRAIRWVIRQLCFEGATISGLARQLATMWNTVWSHIKPCLQAASDDPTRFTGVQVLGVDEHVWHHQDRRRRGPRELTGIVDLTRGKDHPTARLLDLVTGRSGTVHENWLEERGEDFRAWVQIATLDPFQGQQERH
;
A
#
# COMPACT_ATOMS: atom_id res chain seq x y z
N MET A 1 -25.62 -9.55 13.55
CA MET A 1 -24.47 -8.64 13.76
C MET A 1 -24.36 -8.36 15.25
N SER A 2 -23.20 -8.64 15.86
CA SER A 2 -22.94 -8.37 17.27
C SER A 2 -21.60 -7.69 17.45
N VAL A 3 -21.42 -6.99 18.58
CA VAL A 3 -20.16 -6.34 18.95
C VAL A 3 -19.81 -6.77 20.35
N ALA A 4 -18.62 -7.33 20.52
CA ALA A 4 -18.07 -7.71 21.81
C ALA A 4 -16.78 -6.92 22.07
N ARG A 5 -16.66 -6.33 23.25
CA ARG A 5 -15.44 -5.69 23.73
C ARG A 5 -14.73 -6.61 24.70
N THR A 6 -13.50 -6.94 24.39
CA THR A 6 -12.59 -7.63 25.31
C THR A 6 -11.56 -6.63 25.86
N PRO A 7 -10.79 -6.96 26.91
CA PRO A 7 -9.70 -6.10 27.37
C PRO A 7 -8.62 -5.85 26.30
N GLN A 8 -8.50 -6.75 25.31
CA GLN A 8 -7.42 -6.71 24.30
C GLN A 8 -7.89 -6.29 22.92
N ALA A 9 -9.17 -6.38 22.57
CA ALA A 9 -9.68 -6.08 21.24
C ALA A 9 -11.19 -5.82 21.21
N LEU A 10 -11.62 -5.13 20.19
CA LEU A 10 -13.02 -5.05 19.76
C LEU A 10 -13.27 -6.14 18.73
N VAL A 11 -14.26 -6.99 18.96
CA VAL A 11 -14.64 -8.07 18.03
C VAL A 11 -16.02 -7.78 17.46
N LEU A 12 -16.11 -7.74 16.13
CA LEU A 12 -17.33 -7.50 15.38
C LEU A 12 -17.74 -8.79 14.67
N ASP A 13 -18.86 -9.37 15.06
CA ASP A 13 -19.47 -10.48 14.35
C ASP A 13 -20.31 -9.95 13.19
N VAL A 14 -19.95 -10.30 11.99
CA VAL A 14 -20.61 -9.83 10.78
C VAL A 14 -21.03 -10.99 9.88
N GLU A 15 -22.13 -10.82 9.21
CA GLU A 15 -22.64 -11.70 8.18
C GLU A 15 -23.18 -10.86 7.03
N SER A 16 -22.99 -11.29 5.80
CA SER A 16 -23.53 -10.61 4.63
C SER A 16 -25.05 -10.77 4.55
N CYS A 17 -25.73 -9.80 3.94
CA CYS A 17 -27.16 -9.87 3.71
C CYS A 17 -27.55 -11.14 2.92
N ASN A 18 -28.76 -11.64 3.15
CA ASN A 18 -29.25 -12.78 2.39
C ASN A 18 -29.60 -12.35 0.96
N GLN A 19 -28.88 -12.88 0.00
CA GLN A 19 -29.07 -12.61 -1.43
C GLN A 19 -29.06 -13.92 -2.20
N LEU A 20 -29.74 -13.95 -3.33
CA LEU A 20 -29.60 -15.02 -4.32
C LEU A 20 -28.21 -14.89 -4.96
N VAL A 21 -27.47 -15.99 -4.98
CA VAL A 21 -26.10 -16.03 -5.51
C VAL A 21 -26.03 -17.06 -6.61
N GLY A 22 -25.59 -16.63 -7.79
CA GLY A 22 -25.28 -17.51 -8.91
C GLY A 22 -23.95 -18.23 -8.71
N CYS A 23 -23.89 -19.47 -9.17
CA CYS A 23 -22.63 -20.22 -9.23
C CYS A 23 -21.63 -19.49 -10.14
N PRO A 24 -20.38 -19.25 -9.71
CA PRO A 24 -19.39 -18.56 -10.54
C PRO A 24 -18.96 -19.34 -11.80
N GLY A 25 -19.29 -20.65 -11.90
CA GLY A 25 -18.96 -21.45 -13.06
C GLY A 25 -20.09 -21.56 -14.10
N CYS A 26 -21.36 -21.66 -13.67
CA CYS A 26 -22.48 -21.89 -14.59
C CYS A 26 -23.64 -20.89 -14.45
N GLY A 27 -23.59 -19.97 -13.46
CA GLY A 27 -24.63 -18.96 -13.24
C GLY A 27 -25.88 -19.46 -12.55
N VAL A 28 -26.10 -20.79 -12.42
CA VAL A 28 -27.28 -21.37 -11.73
C VAL A 28 -27.32 -20.90 -10.29
N ILE A 29 -28.52 -20.61 -9.79
CA ILE A 29 -28.72 -20.18 -8.39
C ILE A 29 -28.25 -21.30 -7.46
N ALA A 30 -27.24 -20.93 -6.63
CA ALA A 30 -26.66 -21.85 -5.68
C ALA A 30 -27.48 -21.95 -4.38
N GLN A 31 -27.42 -23.11 -3.75
CA GLN A 31 -28.09 -23.36 -2.47
C GLN A 31 -27.16 -23.13 -1.30
N GLY A 32 -27.70 -22.64 -0.17
CA GLY A 32 -26.95 -22.46 1.07
C GLY A 32 -26.38 -23.78 1.59
N HIS A 33 -25.10 -23.80 1.96
CA HIS A 33 -24.36 -24.97 2.44
C HIS A 33 -23.55 -24.65 3.71
N GLY A 34 -24.17 -23.98 4.66
CA GLY A 34 -23.55 -23.64 5.94
C GLY A 34 -22.76 -22.34 5.93
N ARG A 35 -21.84 -22.22 6.90
CA ARG A 35 -21.00 -21.03 7.16
C ARG A 35 -19.54 -21.45 7.32
N ALA A 36 -18.64 -20.53 6.96
CA ALA A 36 -17.23 -20.56 7.31
C ALA A 36 -16.90 -19.29 8.09
N VAL A 37 -16.27 -19.42 9.24
CA VAL A 37 -15.85 -18.26 10.04
C VAL A 37 -14.44 -17.87 9.64
N VAL A 38 -14.24 -16.61 9.29
CA VAL A 38 -12.94 -16.03 8.96
C VAL A 38 -12.71 -14.80 9.83
N GLU A 39 -11.57 -14.73 10.50
CA GLU A 39 -11.17 -13.55 11.25
C GLU A 39 -10.29 -12.66 10.39
N VAL A 40 -10.64 -11.37 10.35
CA VAL A 40 -9.94 -10.32 9.61
C VAL A 40 -9.56 -9.20 10.56
N ILE A 41 -8.34 -8.74 10.50
CA ILE A 41 -7.84 -7.58 11.25
C ILE A 41 -8.42 -6.32 10.60
N ASP A 42 -9.11 -5.50 11.38
CA ASP A 42 -9.65 -4.21 10.94
C ASP A 42 -8.84 -3.04 11.51
N ALA A 43 -9.15 -1.83 11.04
CA ALA A 43 -8.55 -0.61 11.60
C ALA A 43 -8.87 -0.49 13.09
N PRO A 44 -7.92 -0.05 13.94
CA PRO A 44 -8.16 0.12 15.37
C PRO A 44 -9.32 1.07 15.63
N TRP A 45 -10.06 0.83 16.69
CA TRP A 45 -11.17 1.68 17.07
C TRP A 45 -11.12 2.01 18.57
N ALA A 46 -11.28 3.28 18.90
CA ALA A 46 -11.23 3.76 20.30
C ALA A 46 -9.98 3.29 21.08
N GLY A 47 -8.81 3.28 20.43
CA GLY A 47 -7.54 2.85 21.02
C GLY A 47 -7.37 1.33 21.17
N LEU A 48 -8.32 0.53 20.72
CA LEU A 48 -8.26 -0.92 20.76
C LEU A 48 -8.07 -1.53 19.36
N PRO A 49 -7.28 -2.62 19.23
CA PRO A 49 -7.27 -3.43 18.02
C PRO A 49 -8.68 -3.91 17.69
N ALA A 50 -9.04 -3.95 16.41
CA ALA A 50 -10.33 -4.45 15.97
C ALA A 50 -10.20 -5.73 15.15
N ARG A 51 -11.15 -6.64 15.33
CA ARG A 51 -11.27 -7.90 14.60
C ARG A 51 -12.68 -8.02 14.03
N ILE A 52 -12.75 -8.36 12.75
CA ILE A 52 -14.01 -8.77 12.12
C ILE A 52 -14.03 -10.28 12.09
N ARG A 53 -14.98 -10.88 12.80
CA ARG A 53 -15.26 -12.30 12.72
C ARG A 53 -16.41 -12.48 11.72
N TRP A 54 -16.05 -12.79 10.49
CA TRP A 54 -16.96 -12.84 9.37
C TRP A 54 -17.49 -14.24 9.17
N PHE A 55 -18.80 -14.42 9.33
CA PHE A 55 -19.54 -15.66 9.08
C PHE A 55 -19.89 -15.73 7.61
N LYS A 56 -18.91 -16.09 6.78
CA LYS A 56 -19.03 -16.24 5.33
C LYS A 56 -19.99 -17.35 4.98
N ARG A 57 -20.89 -17.10 4.06
CA ARG A 57 -21.79 -18.14 3.55
C ARG A 57 -21.03 -19.10 2.65
N ARG A 58 -21.33 -20.37 2.79
CA ARG A 58 -20.93 -21.42 1.87
C ARG A 58 -22.11 -21.77 1.00
N TRP A 59 -21.84 -22.06 -0.26
CA TRP A 59 -22.82 -22.36 -1.27
C TRP A 59 -22.48 -23.68 -1.95
N ILE A 60 -23.51 -24.40 -2.42
CA ILE A 60 -23.38 -25.58 -3.25
C ILE A 60 -24.07 -25.34 -4.57
N CYS A 61 -23.40 -25.67 -5.67
CA CYS A 61 -23.99 -25.75 -6.99
C CYS A 61 -24.63 -27.15 -7.19
N ARG A 62 -25.87 -27.19 -7.67
CA ARG A 62 -26.59 -28.44 -7.92
C ARG A 62 -26.65 -28.80 -9.41
N GLU A 63 -26.03 -28.00 -10.27
CA GLU A 63 -25.92 -28.29 -11.69
C GLU A 63 -24.91 -29.42 -11.92
N HIS A 64 -25.38 -30.51 -12.49
CA HIS A 64 -24.60 -31.75 -12.65
C HIS A 64 -23.44 -31.61 -13.63
N THR A 65 -23.56 -30.69 -14.60
CA THR A 65 -22.52 -30.43 -15.60
C THR A 65 -21.49 -29.40 -15.13
N CYS A 66 -21.73 -28.79 -13.97
CA CYS A 66 -20.83 -27.76 -13.44
C CYS A 66 -19.64 -28.35 -12.67
N GLN A 67 -18.44 -27.89 -12.99
CA GLN A 67 -17.22 -28.32 -12.29
C GLN A 67 -17.13 -27.77 -10.87
N ILE A 68 -17.85 -26.66 -10.55
CA ILE A 68 -17.87 -26.09 -9.24
C ILE A 68 -18.93 -26.75 -8.38
N VAL A 69 -18.49 -27.53 -7.41
CA VAL A 69 -19.38 -28.18 -6.45
C VAL A 69 -19.77 -27.27 -5.31
N THR A 70 -18.77 -26.67 -4.67
CA THR A 70 -18.98 -25.72 -3.54
C THR A 70 -18.09 -24.51 -3.67
N PHE A 71 -18.57 -23.38 -3.15
CA PHE A 71 -17.80 -22.13 -3.07
C PHE A 71 -18.19 -21.33 -1.84
N ILE A 72 -17.34 -20.38 -1.49
CA ILE A 72 -17.53 -19.49 -0.33
C ILE A 72 -17.69 -18.08 -0.86
N GLU A 73 -18.60 -17.32 -0.27
CA GLU A 73 -18.79 -15.92 -0.62
C GLU A 73 -17.48 -15.12 -0.47
N GLN A 74 -17.32 -14.15 -1.36
CA GLN A 74 -16.22 -13.21 -1.33
C GLN A 74 -16.79 -11.79 -1.38
N ASN A 75 -16.17 -10.90 -0.59
CA ASN A 75 -16.47 -9.48 -0.64
C ASN A 75 -15.15 -8.70 -0.59
N HIS A 76 -14.71 -8.27 -1.76
CA HIS A 76 -13.44 -7.56 -1.92
C HIS A 76 -13.43 -6.18 -1.24
N SER A 77 -14.58 -5.61 -0.91
CA SER A 77 -14.64 -4.37 -0.13
C SER A 77 -14.29 -4.58 1.35
N VAL A 78 -14.44 -5.82 1.85
CA VAL A 78 -14.05 -6.20 3.21
C VAL A 78 -12.60 -6.67 3.25
N CYS A 79 -12.27 -7.70 2.47
CA CYS A 79 -10.91 -8.19 2.32
C CYS A 79 -10.76 -9.03 1.05
N VAL A 80 -9.54 -9.08 0.51
CA VAL A 80 -9.21 -10.02 -0.57
C VAL A 80 -9.14 -11.46 -0.03
N PRO A 81 -9.34 -12.48 -0.89
CA PRO A 81 -9.26 -13.88 -0.48
C PRO A 81 -7.94 -14.19 0.26
N ARG A 82 -8.05 -14.92 1.37
CA ARG A 82 -6.93 -15.35 2.24
C ARG A 82 -6.17 -14.20 2.92
N ALA A 83 -6.57 -12.94 2.76
CA ALA A 83 -5.94 -11.83 3.46
C ALA A 83 -6.28 -11.86 4.96
N ARG A 84 -5.30 -11.47 5.78
CA ARG A 84 -5.46 -11.30 7.23
C ARG A 84 -5.88 -9.88 7.60
N LEU A 85 -5.53 -8.88 6.78
CA LEU A 85 -5.94 -7.49 6.95
C LEU A 85 -7.12 -7.17 6.03
N GLY A 86 -8.12 -6.51 6.59
CA GLY A 86 -9.23 -5.92 5.84
C GLY A 86 -8.77 -4.68 5.06
N VAL A 87 -9.53 -4.34 4.02
CA VAL A 87 -9.28 -3.16 3.19
C VAL A 87 -9.22 -1.88 4.03
N ARG A 88 -10.05 -1.76 5.06
CA ARG A 88 -10.05 -0.61 5.98
C ARG A 88 -8.74 -0.53 6.77
N ALA A 89 -8.24 -1.66 7.28
CA ALA A 89 -6.96 -1.72 7.98
C ALA A 89 -5.80 -1.33 7.07
N ILE A 90 -5.78 -1.82 5.83
CA ILE A 90 -4.75 -1.46 4.84
C ILE A 90 -4.76 0.05 4.57
N ARG A 91 -5.92 0.63 4.28
CA ARG A 91 -6.07 2.08 4.05
C ARG A 91 -5.65 2.91 5.26
N TRP A 92 -6.04 2.46 6.46
CA TRP A 92 -5.65 3.11 7.70
C TRP A 92 -4.13 3.09 7.90
N VAL A 93 -3.48 1.93 7.71
CA VAL A 93 -2.02 1.80 7.81
C VAL A 93 -1.30 2.73 6.84
N ILE A 94 -1.71 2.73 5.56
CA ILE A 94 -1.10 3.58 4.53
C ILE A 94 -1.25 5.06 4.93
N ARG A 95 -2.43 5.48 5.39
CA ARG A 95 -2.65 6.84 5.84
C ARG A 95 -1.73 7.23 7.00
N GLN A 96 -1.61 6.35 8.02
CA GLN A 96 -0.73 6.59 9.16
C GLN A 96 0.74 6.69 8.76
N LEU A 97 1.19 5.89 7.80
CA LEU A 97 2.55 5.97 7.26
C LEU A 97 2.79 7.28 6.50
N CYS A 98 1.89 7.63 5.60
CA CYS A 98 2.08 8.76 4.69
C CYS A 98 1.91 10.14 5.36
N PHE A 99 0.98 10.24 6.34
CA PHE A 99 0.60 11.55 6.89
C PHE A 99 0.96 11.75 8.36
N GLU A 100 1.15 10.67 9.12
CA GLU A 100 1.40 10.77 10.56
C GLU A 100 2.83 10.32 10.94
N GLY A 101 3.66 10.00 9.97
CA GLY A 101 5.04 9.56 10.20
C GLY A 101 5.16 8.27 11.03
N ALA A 102 4.10 7.46 11.09
CA ALA A 102 4.07 6.26 11.89
C ALA A 102 5.02 5.18 11.33
N THR A 103 5.55 4.32 12.19
CA THR A 103 6.38 3.18 11.78
C THR A 103 5.54 1.93 11.60
N ILE A 104 5.91 1.04 10.67
CA ILE A 104 5.21 -0.25 10.45
C ILE A 104 5.17 -1.08 11.74
N SER A 105 6.26 -1.10 12.52
CA SER A 105 6.31 -1.78 13.80
C SER A 105 5.35 -1.20 14.84
N GLY A 106 5.20 0.13 14.86
CA GLY A 106 4.23 0.83 15.70
C GLY A 106 2.79 0.48 15.33
N LEU A 107 2.48 0.48 14.03
CA LEU A 107 1.17 0.13 13.49
C LEU A 107 0.84 -1.36 13.70
N ALA A 108 1.82 -2.24 13.56
CA ALA A 108 1.65 -3.66 13.85
C ALA A 108 1.24 -3.91 15.32
N ARG A 109 1.84 -3.16 16.28
CA ARG A 109 1.42 -3.22 17.69
C ARG A 109 -0.01 -2.73 17.89
N GLN A 110 -0.39 -1.61 17.26
CA GLN A 110 -1.76 -1.07 17.34
C GLN A 110 -2.80 -2.01 16.74
N LEU A 111 -2.42 -2.77 15.71
CA LEU A 111 -3.24 -3.81 15.10
C LEU A 111 -3.18 -5.15 15.84
N ALA A 112 -2.40 -5.27 16.91
CA ALA A 112 -2.10 -6.53 17.60
C ALA A 112 -1.74 -7.65 16.61
N THR A 113 -0.78 -7.39 15.74
CA THR A 113 -0.28 -8.33 14.72
C THR A 113 1.22 -8.18 14.50
N MET A 114 1.79 -9.01 13.64
CA MET A 114 3.21 -8.99 13.35
C MET A 114 3.54 -8.00 12.24
N TRP A 115 4.75 -7.42 12.29
CA TRP A 115 5.29 -6.53 11.28
C TRP A 115 5.19 -7.10 9.85
N ASN A 116 5.60 -8.37 9.66
CA ASN A 116 5.54 -9.04 8.37
C ASN A 116 4.11 -9.12 7.81
N THR A 117 3.10 -9.30 8.69
CA THR A 117 1.69 -9.32 8.28
C THR A 117 1.27 -7.96 7.73
N VAL A 118 1.64 -6.88 8.40
CA VAL A 118 1.33 -5.52 7.90
C VAL A 118 2.04 -5.27 6.58
N TRP A 119 3.36 -5.50 6.55
CA TRP A 119 4.20 -5.23 5.38
C TRP A 119 3.72 -5.97 4.13
N SER A 120 3.44 -7.28 4.24
CA SER A 120 3.01 -8.09 3.10
C SER A 120 1.68 -7.61 2.47
N HIS A 121 0.82 -6.94 3.26
CA HIS A 121 -0.46 -6.43 2.75
C HIS A 121 -0.36 -5.02 2.17
N ILE A 122 0.51 -4.16 2.71
CA ILE A 122 0.62 -2.79 2.23
C ILE A 122 1.64 -2.63 1.10
N LYS A 123 2.70 -3.45 1.07
CA LYS A 123 3.74 -3.37 0.04
C LYS A 123 3.19 -3.36 -1.38
N PRO A 124 2.26 -4.25 -1.79
CA PRO A 124 1.71 -4.21 -3.14
C PRO A 124 0.96 -2.91 -3.46
N CYS A 125 0.25 -2.35 -2.47
CA CYS A 125 -0.46 -1.08 -2.64
C CYS A 125 0.50 0.11 -2.79
N LEU A 126 1.57 0.13 -1.99
CA LEU A 126 2.60 1.16 -2.06
C LEU A 126 3.39 1.05 -3.37
N GLN A 127 3.69 -0.17 -3.81
CA GLN A 127 4.35 -0.42 -5.07
C GLN A 127 3.49 0.07 -6.24
N ALA A 128 2.21 -0.30 -6.29
CA ALA A 128 1.29 0.17 -7.32
C ALA A 128 1.20 1.71 -7.38
N ALA A 129 1.20 2.38 -6.22
CA ALA A 129 1.23 3.83 -6.16
C ALA A 129 2.57 4.42 -6.60
N SER A 130 3.68 3.73 -6.36
CA SER A 130 5.01 4.12 -6.84
C SER A 130 5.16 3.91 -8.34
N ASP A 131 4.55 2.89 -8.89
CA ASP A 131 4.62 2.54 -10.32
C ASP A 131 3.63 3.34 -11.18
N ASP A 132 2.71 4.10 -10.56
CA ASP A 132 1.71 4.91 -11.28
C ASP A 132 2.39 6.08 -12.01
N PRO A 133 2.40 6.10 -13.37
CA PRO A 133 3.03 7.16 -14.13
C PRO A 133 2.34 8.52 -13.97
N THR A 134 1.08 8.55 -13.55
CA THR A 134 0.35 9.82 -13.34
C THR A 134 0.97 10.69 -12.26
N ARG A 135 1.79 10.13 -11.37
CA ARG A 135 2.54 10.85 -10.33
C ARG A 135 3.52 11.89 -10.89
N PHE A 136 3.91 11.75 -12.15
CA PHE A 136 4.80 12.69 -12.84
C PHE A 136 4.05 13.78 -13.60
N THR A 137 2.73 13.70 -13.69
CA THR A 137 1.91 14.66 -14.44
C THR A 137 1.93 16.03 -13.75
N GLY A 138 2.15 17.09 -14.55
CA GLY A 138 2.10 18.48 -14.08
C GLY A 138 3.34 18.94 -13.31
N VAL A 139 4.41 18.16 -13.27
CA VAL A 139 5.67 18.53 -12.62
C VAL A 139 6.39 19.57 -13.49
N GLN A 140 6.60 20.77 -12.93
CA GLN A 140 7.29 21.87 -13.59
C GLN A 140 8.58 22.30 -12.90
N VAL A 141 8.68 22.03 -11.60
CA VAL A 141 9.83 22.41 -10.78
C VAL A 141 10.35 21.17 -10.07
N LEU A 142 11.59 20.78 -10.39
CA LEU A 142 12.28 19.66 -9.74
C LEU A 142 13.26 20.17 -8.68
N GLY A 143 13.29 19.47 -7.56
CA GLY A 143 14.39 19.53 -6.59
C GLY A 143 15.14 18.19 -6.61
N VAL A 144 16.46 18.27 -6.58
CA VAL A 144 17.32 17.08 -6.50
C VAL A 144 18.23 17.25 -5.28
N ASP A 145 18.17 16.28 -4.38
CA ASP A 145 18.98 16.27 -3.16
C ASP A 145 19.67 14.91 -3.01
N GLU A 146 20.90 14.96 -2.52
CA GLU A 146 21.70 13.77 -2.29
C GLU A 146 21.74 13.43 -0.81
N HIS A 147 21.43 12.18 -0.50
CA HIS A 147 21.35 11.72 0.87
C HIS A 147 22.24 10.52 1.15
N VAL A 148 23.03 10.60 2.22
CA VAL A 148 23.74 9.46 2.75
C VAL A 148 22.79 8.67 3.65
N TRP A 149 22.26 7.56 3.11
CA TRP A 149 21.25 6.75 3.79
C TRP A 149 21.81 6.03 5.02
N HIS A 150 23.06 5.60 4.97
CA HIS A 150 23.77 5.06 6.13
C HIS A 150 25.29 5.19 5.98
N HIS A 151 25.97 5.33 7.09
CA HIS A 151 27.43 5.27 7.13
C HIS A 151 27.93 3.83 6.89
N GLN A 152 29.22 3.68 6.57
CA GLN A 152 29.81 2.37 6.33
C GLN A 152 29.62 1.45 7.55
N ASP A 153 28.71 0.49 7.41
CA ASP A 153 28.48 -0.57 8.37
C ASP A 153 28.34 -1.89 7.58
N ARG A 154 29.29 -2.81 7.78
CA ARG A 154 29.29 -4.13 7.13
C ARG A 154 28.06 -4.99 7.42
N ARG A 155 27.29 -4.62 8.46
CA ARG A 155 26.06 -5.33 8.85
C ARG A 155 24.82 -4.81 8.12
N ARG A 156 24.90 -3.63 7.51
CA ARG A 156 23.77 -3.04 6.77
C ARG A 156 23.86 -3.40 5.30
N ARG A 157 22.72 -3.82 4.75
CA ARG A 157 22.55 -4.11 3.33
C ARG A 157 21.82 -2.96 2.66
N GLY A 158 22.12 -2.71 1.39
CA GLY A 158 21.46 -1.70 0.58
C GLY A 158 22.40 -0.58 0.16
N PRO A 159 21.92 0.34 -0.67
CA PRO A 159 22.71 1.46 -1.17
C PRO A 159 23.05 2.42 -0.03
N ARG A 160 24.27 2.90 -0.02
CA ARG A 160 24.76 3.90 0.96
C ARG A 160 24.24 5.28 0.64
N GLU A 161 24.23 5.62 -0.62
CA GLU A 161 23.90 6.94 -1.13
C GLU A 161 22.68 6.84 -2.05
N LEU A 162 21.78 7.79 -1.89
CA LEU A 162 20.56 7.91 -2.65
C LEU A 162 20.42 9.35 -3.14
N THR A 163 19.90 9.49 -4.36
CA THR A 163 19.44 10.79 -4.87
C THR A 163 17.93 10.85 -4.75
N GLY A 164 17.46 11.82 -3.99
CA GLY A 164 16.02 12.15 -3.87
C GLY A 164 15.60 13.11 -4.96
N ILE A 165 14.53 12.78 -5.66
CA ILE A 165 13.93 13.63 -6.69
C ILE A 165 12.56 14.07 -6.21
N VAL A 166 12.36 15.38 -6.13
CA VAL A 166 11.22 16.01 -5.46
C VAL A 166 10.51 16.94 -6.43
N ASP A 167 9.20 16.86 -6.46
CA ASP A 167 8.35 17.85 -7.10
C ASP A 167 8.21 19.08 -6.19
N LEU A 168 8.73 20.19 -6.63
CA LEU A 168 8.64 21.49 -5.98
C LEU A 168 7.63 22.42 -6.63
N THR A 169 6.89 21.96 -7.64
CA THR A 169 5.82 22.71 -8.31
C THR A 169 4.82 23.22 -7.28
N ARG A 170 4.44 24.48 -7.40
CA ARG A 170 3.47 25.13 -6.51
C ARG A 170 2.21 25.49 -7.27
N GLY A 171 1.06 25.32 -6.63
CA GLY A 171 -0.25 25.64 -7.19
C GLY A 171 -1.36 25.13 -6.28
N LYS A 172 -2.61 25.31 -6.71
CA LYS A 172 -3.78 24.84 -5.96
C LYS A 172 -3.76 23.32 -5.75
N ASP A 173 -3.27 22.57 -6.76
CA ASP A 173 -3.21 21.12 -6.76
C ASP A 173 -1.89 20.56 -6.18
N HIS A 174 -0.89 21.43 -5.95
CA HIS A 174 0.43 21.10 -5.44
C HIS A 174 0.84 22.03 -4.27
N PRO A 175 0.14 21.98 -3.12
CA PRO A 175 0.41 22.89 -2.01
C PRO A 175 1.72 22.60 -1.29
N THR A 176 2.24 21.37 -1.37
CA THR A 176 3.43 20.91 -0.66
C THR A 176 4.41 20.21 -1.60
N ALA A 177 5.68 20.18 -1.21
CA ALA A 177 6.69 19.36 -1.90
C ALA A 177 6.32 17.88 -1.83
N ARG A 178 6.59 17.14 -2.91
CA ARG A 178 6.26 15.74 -3.05
C ARG A 178 7.46 14.94 -3.54
N LEU A 179 7.86 13.90 -2.82
CA LEU A 179 8.88 12.97 -3.28
C LEU A 179 8.39 12.24 -4.53
N LEU A 180 9.13 12.37 -5.63
CA LEU A 180 8.88 11.66 -6.87
C LEU A 180 9.61 10.32 -6.89
N ASP A 181 10.89 10.31 -6.54
CA ASP A 181 11.70 9.10 -6.58
C ASP A 181 12.88 9.13 -5.62
N LEU A 182 13.42 7.94 -5.33
CA LEU A 182 14.66 7.71 -4.64
C LEU A 182 15.50 6.77 -5.47
N VAL A 183 16.52 7.30 -6.13
CA VAL A 183 17.41 6.51 -6.99
C VAL A 183 18.73 6.24 -6.30
N THR A 184 19.28 5.05 -6.56
CA THR A 184 20.56 4.63 -5.97
C THR A 184 21.72 5.38 -6.60
N GLY A 185 22.61 5.90 -5.78
CA GLY A 185 23.83 6.56 -6.20
C GLY A 185 23.81 8.05 -5.88
N ARG A 186 24.97 8.66 -6.15
CA ARG A 186 25.26 10.08 -5.89
C ARG A 186 26.13 10.60 -7.04
N SER A 187 25.51 10.98 -8.13
CA SER A 187 26.23 11.60 -9.25
C SER A 187 25.28 12.30 -10.21
N GLY A 188 25.77 13.27 -10.97
CA GLY A 188 25.03 13.90 -12.06
C GLY A 188 24.48 12.88 -13.06
N THR A 189 25.23 11.82 -13.34
CA THR A 189 24.82 10.72 -14.25
C THR A 189 23.57 9.99 -13.74
N VAL A 190 23.37 9.85 -12.41
CA VAL A 190 22.16 9.24 -11.87
C VAL A 190 20.93 10.08 -12.19
N HIS A 191 21.05 11.39 -12.06
CA HIS A 191 19.97 12.32 -12.39
C HIS A 191 19.72 12.38 -13.92
N GLU A 192 20.77 12.40 -14.72
CA GLU A 192 20.67 12.36 -16.19
C GLU A 192 19.93 11.10 -16.66
N ASN A 193 20.36 9.92 -16.23
CA ASN A 193 19.70 8.64 -16.55
C ASN A 193 18.24 8.64 -16.11
N TRP A 194 17.93 9.17 -14.91
CA TRP A 194 16.56 9.25 -14.43
C TRP A 194 15.69 10.14 -15.32
N LEU A 195 16.22 11.27 -15.80
CA LEU A 195 15.52 12.18 -16.72
C LEU A 195 15.34 11.53 -18.11
N GLU A 196 16.32 10.77 -18.57
CA GLU A 196 16.22 10.04 -19.85
C GLU A 196 15.12 8.97 -19.80
N GLU A 197 15.02 8.23 -18.70
CA GLU A 197 13.97 7.23 -18.49
C GLU A 197 12.56 7.83 -18.50
N ARG A 198 12.39 9.10 -18.13
CA ARG A 198 11.08 9.80 -18.15
C ARG A 198 10.67 10.26 -19.55
N GLY A 199 11.56 10.30 -20.49
CA GLY A 199 11.30 10.68 -21.88
C GLY A 199 11.27 12.19 -22.14
N GLU A 200 11.14 12.52 -23.42
CA GLU A 200 11.20 13.92 -23.87
C GLU A 200 10.02 14.75 -23.39
N ASP A 201 8.82 14.18 -23.38
CA ASP A 201 7.61 14.90 -22.97
C ASP A 201 7.72 15.38 -21.52
N PHE A 202 8.19 14.53 -20.61
CA PHE A 202 8.41 14.93 -19.23
C PHE A 202 9.46 16.04 -19.12
N ARG A 203 10.60 15.89 -19.82
CA ARG A 203 11.67 16.89 -19.80
C ARG A 203 11.24 18.24 -20.36
N ALA A 204 10.37 18.24 -21.36
CA ALA A 204 9.80 19.48 -21.93
C ALA A 204 8.86 20.21 -20.97
N TRP A 205 8.22 19.51 -20.05
CA TRP A 205 7.35 20.11 -19.03
C TRP A 205 8.11 20.73 -17.87
N VAL A 206 9.31 20.23 -17.56
CA VAL A 206 10.16 20.75 -16.47
C VAL A 206 10.77 22.09 -16.87
N GLN A 207 10.42 23.13 -16.13
CA GLN A 207 10.88 24.51 -16.39
C GLN A 207 12.09 24.87 -15.54
N ILE A 208 12.16 24.36 -14.32
CA ILE A 208 13.19 24.67 -13.34
C ILE A 208 13.66 23.37 -12.66
N ALA A 209 14.97 23.19 -12.58
CA ALA A 209 15.59 22.17 -11.74
C ALA A 209 16.50 22.84 -10.74
N THR A 210 16.32 22.53 -9.45
CA THR A 210 17.17 22.99 -8.35
C THR A 210 18.02 21.82 -7.89
N LEU A 211 19.33 22.00 -7.97
CA LEU A 211 20.32 21.04 -7.52
C LEU A 211 21.03 21.66 -6.30
N ASP A 212 21.26 20.87 -5.26
CA ASP A 212 22.16 21.31 -4.21
C ASP A 212 23.58 21.37 -4.79
N PRO A 213 24.27 22.52 -4.73
CA PRO A 213 25.60 22.65 -5.33
C PRO A 213 26.55 21.67 -4.65
N PHE A 214 27.01 20.71 -5.44
CA PHE A 214 27.91 19.66 -5.02
C PHE A 214 29.23 20.20 -4.50
N GLN A 215 29.51 20.10 -3.22
CA GLN A 215 30.86 20.27 -2.65
C GLN A 215 31.74 19.03 -2.90
N GLY A 216 31.92 18.64 -4.15
CA GLY A 216 32.58 17.37 -4.46
C GLY A 216 33.56 17.39 -5.63
N GLN A 217 33.78 18.52 -6.28
CA GLN A 217 34.91 18.72 -7.18
C GLN A 217 35.94 19.68 -6.56
N GLN A 218 36.60 19.25 -5.51
CA GLN A 218 37.97 19.71 -5.31
C GLN A 218 38.82 18.95 -6.30
N GLU A 219 39.14 19.64 -7.39
CA GLU A 219 40.17 19.28 -8.34
C GLU A 219 41.43 18.86 -7.60
N ARG A 220 41.80 17.59 -7.80
CA ARG A 220 43.17 17.18 -7.46
C ARG A 220 44.08 17.66 -8.60
N HIS A 221 44.73 18.78 -8.36
CA HIS A 221 45.95 19.13 -9.08
C HIS A 221 47.08 18.16 -8.72
#